data_683fb96e7b9ab7b38754d60740d411a3
#
_entry.id   683fb96e7b9ab7b38754d60740d411a3
#
_cell.length_a   1.000
_cell.length_b   1.000
_cell.length_c   1.000
_cell.angle_alpha   90.00
_cell.angle_beta   90.00
_cell.angle_gamma   90.00
#
_symmetry.space_group_name_H-M   'P 1'
#
loop_
_entity.id
_entity.type
_entity.pdbx_description
1 polymer ?
#
loop_
_entity_poly.entity_id
_entity_poly.type
_entity_poly.pdbx_seq_one_letter_code
_entity_poly.pdbx_strand_id
1 'polypeptide(L)'
;NGVAIIVEVITDNKNRSVAELRHAFAKFGGSLGETGSVSWMFEKKGQIIFEDSLLGFDALFDLVIIAGAEDIEEYDDGYIVTTPFELLMEVRKVIEEKGCVIKSADYEMLSKTSQKLERSKSEKVINLLTSLENNDDVNKLFSNLEIE
;
A
#
# COMPACT_ATOMS: atom_id res chain seq x y z
N ASN A 1 2.11 -20.35 6.04
CA ASN A 1 1.59 -20.36 4.67
C ASN A 1 2.39 -19.47 3.70
N GLY A 2 3.47 -18.86 4.17
CA GLY A 2 4.34 -18.07 3.31
C GLY A 2 3.84 -16.68 2.95
N VAL A 3 2.73 -16.25 3.51
CA VAL A 3 2.23 -14.89 3.29
C VAL A 3 3.02 -13.92 4.17
N ALA A 4 3.55 -12.87 3.55
CA ALA A 4 4.27 -11.81 4.24
C ALA A 4 3.34 -10.62 4.46
N ILE A 5 3.39 -10.04 5.66
CA ILE A 5 2.59 -8.89 6.05
C ILE A 5 3.51 -7.84 6.64
N ILE A 6 3.36 -6.60 6.17
CA ILE A 6 4.04 -5.44 6.75
C ILE A 6 3.01 -4.59 7.47
N VAL A 7 3.29 -4.26 8.72
CA VAL A 7 2.41 -3.43 9.54
C VAL A 7 3.15 -2.16 9.92
N GLU A 8 2.60 -1.01 9.54
CA GLU A 8 3.12 0.29 9.97
C GLU A 8 2.30 0.75 11.16
N VAL A 9 2.98 1.05 12.25
CA VAL A 9 2.37 1.42 13.53
C VAL A 9 2.76 2.82 13.92
N ILE A 10 1.79 3.61 14.36
CA ILE A 10 2.01 4.92 14.98
C ILE A 10 1.45 4.82 16.37
N THR A 11 2.32 4.90 17.38
CA THR A 11 1.93 4.66 18.77
C THR A 11 2.79 5.46 19.73
N ASP A 12 2.20 5.81 20.87
CA ASP A 12 2.91 6.42 22.00
C ASP A 12 3.44 5.37 22.98
N ASN A 13 3.13 4.08 22.75
CA ASN A 13 3.59 2.97 23.58
C ASN A 13 3.96 1.77 22.69
N LYS A 14 5.21 1.75 22.26
CA LYS A 14 5.72 0.72 21.36
C LYS A 14 5.60 -0.69 21.95
N ASN A 15 5.91 -0.83 23.23
CA ASN A 15 5.86 -2.14 23.89
C ASN A 15 4.45 -2.72 23.90
N ARG A 16 3.45 -1.89 24.18
CA ARG A 16 2.04 -2.29 24.16
C ARG A 16 1.63 -2.70 22.75
N SER A 17 1.95 -1.89 21.74
CA SER A 17 1.58 -2.17 20.37
C SER A 17 2.21 -3.46 19.86
N VAL A 18 3.49 -3.69 20.14
CA VAL A 18 4.18 -4.92 19.75
C VAL A 18 3.52 -6.14 20.40
N ALA A 19 3.18 -6.04 21.68
CA ALA A 19 2.52 -7.14 22.40
C ALA A 19 1.14 -7.45 21.80
N GLU A 20 0.36 -6.43 21.47
CA GLU A 20 -0.95 -6.60 20.84
C GLU A 20 -0.83 -7.25 19.45
N LEU A 21 0.13 -6.81 18.66
CA LEU A 21 0.37 -7.36 17.32
C LEU A 21 0.83 -8.82 17.41
N ARG A 22 1.74 -9.11 18.33
CA ARG A 22 2.23 -10.49 18.53
C ARG A 22 1.08 -11.42 18.91
N HIS A 23 0.19 -10.96 19.78
CA HIS A 23 -0.98 -11.72 20.17
C HIS A 23 -1.91 -11.98 18.97
N ALA A 24 -2.17 -10.95 18.15
CA ALA A 24 -3.00 -11.09 16.97
C ALA A 24 -2.43 -12.09 15.97
N PHE A 25 -1.12 -11.99 15.69
CA PHE A 25 -0.47 -12.94 14.78
C PHE A 25 -0.56 -14.37 15.30
N ALA A 26 -0.27 -14.57 16.59
CA ALA A 26 -0.31 -15.90 17.19
C ALA A 26 -1.72 -16.50 17.16
N LYS A 27 -2.74 -15.70 17.38
CA LYS A 27 -4.13 -16.14 17.35
C LYS A 27 -4.53 -16.76 16.01
N PHE A 28 -3.98 -16.26 14.91
CA PHE A 28 -4.32 -16.71 13.56
C PHE A 28 -3.21 -17.56 12.92
N GLY A 29 -2.31 -18.09 13.72
CA GLY A 29 -1.30 -19.04 13.26
C GLY A 29 -0.06 -18.43 12.63
N GLY A 30 0.14 -17.14 12.78
CA GLY A 30 1.31 -16.45 12.29
C GLY A 30 2.32 -16.13 13.38
N SER A 31 3.38 -15.43 13.00
CA SER A 31 4.39 -14.96 13.95
C SER A 31 4.85 -13.55 13.57
N LEU A 32 5.13 -12.73 14.56
CA LEU A 32 5.67 -11.40 14.36
C LEU A 32 7.19 -11.49 14.33
N GLY A 33 7.78 -11.14 13.19
CA GLY A 33 9.23 -11.10 13.05
C GLY A 33 9.79 -9.74 13.44
N GLU A 34 11.10 -9.62 13.38
CA GLU A 34 11.77 -8.35 13.65
C GLU A 34 11.55 -7.37 12.50
N THR A 35 11.73 -6.07 12.79
CA THR A 35 11.64 -5.01 11.80
C THR A 35 12.54 -5.34 10.60
N GLY A 36 11.97 -5.28 9.42
CA GLY A 36 12.69 -5.53 8.18
C GLY A 36 12.78 -6.99 7.76
N SER A 37 12.27 -7.92 8.55
CA SER A 37 12.39 -9.36 8.23
C SER A 37 11.75 -9.77 6.91
N VAL A 38 10.70 -9.09 6.47
CA VAL A 38 10.04 -9.39 5.19
C VAL A 38 10.00 -8.20 4.23
N SER A 39 10.55 -7.06 4.64
CA SER A 39 10.48 -5.84 3.81
C SER A 39 11.17 -6.00 2.45
N TRP A 40 12.17 -6.87 2.35
CA TRP A 40 12.86 -7.15 1.09
C TRP A 40 11.96 -7.77 0.02
N MET A 41 10.82 -8.32 0.43
CA MET A 41 9.83 -8.91 -0.48
C MET A 41 8.92 -7.86 -1.13
N PHE A 42 9.04 -6.62 -0.71
CA PHE A 42 8.21 -5.51 -1.17
C PHE A 42 9.07 -4.41 -1.74
N GLU A 43 8.46 -3.58 -2.59
CA GLU A 43 9.10 -2.40 -3.13
C GLU A 43 8.25 -1.18 -2.75
N LYS A 44 8.90 -0.16 -2.20
CA LYS A 44 8.22 1.07 -1.80
C LYS A 44 8.00 1.96 -3.00
N LYS A 45 6.74 2.28 -3.29
CA LYS A 45 6.34 3.13 -4.42
C LYS A 45 5.45 4.26 -3.95
N GLY A 46 5.43 5.35 -4.71
CA GLY A 46 4.45 6.40 -4.52
C GLY A 46 3.19 6.08 -5.28
N GLN A 47 2.05 6.46 -4.73
CA GLN A 47 0.76 6.33 -5.41
C GLN A 47 -0.03 7.62 -5.24
N ILE A 48 -0.55 8.13 -6.35
CA ILE A 48 -1.36 9.34 -6.36
C ILE A 48 -2.71 9.01 -6.97
N ILE A 49 -3.77 9.29 -6.22
CA ILE A 49 -5.15 9.11 -6.69
C ILE A 49 -5.73 10.50 -6.87
N PHE A 50 -6.24 10.79 -8.06
CA PHE A 50 -6.72 12.13 -8.38
C PHE A 50 -7.83 12.12 -9.43
N GLU A 51 -8.55 13.26 -9.52
CA GLU A 51 -9.55 13.50 -10.54
C GLU A 51 -8.99 14.44 -11.59
N ASP A 52 -9.33 14.18 -12.86
CA ASP A 52 -8.86 15.00 -13.98
C ASP A 52 -9.53 16.39 -13.99
N SER A 53 -8.81 17.36 -14.57
CA SER A 53 -9.27 18.73 -14.77
C SER A 53 -9.59 19.01 -16.25
N LEU A 54 -10.08 18.02 -16.99
CA LEU A 54 -10.45 18.10 -18.40
C LEU A 54 -9.29 17.92 -19.39
N LEU A 55 -8.15 17.43 -18.93
CA LEU A 55 -7.00 17.18 -19.83
C LEU A 55 -7.16 15.90 -20.67
N GLY A 56 -7.80 14.89 -20.13
CA GLY A 56 -7.93 13.59 -20.78
C GLY A 56 -6.71 12.69 -20.56
N PHE A 57 -6.91 11.41 -20.79
CA PHE A 57 -5.91 10.40 -20.49
C PHE A 57 -4.57 10.61 -21.20
N ASP A 58 -4.61 10.86 -22.52
CA ASP A 58 -3.37 10.98 -23.31
C ASP A 58 -2.48 12.14 -22.83
N ALA A 59 -3.08 13.30 -22.55
CA ALA A 59 -2.35 14.45 -22.04
C ALA A 59 -1.79 14.18 -20.65
N LEU A 60 -2.57 13.53 -19.78
CA LEU A 60 -2.12 13.16 -18.45
C LEU A 60 -1.02 12.13 -18.49
N PHE A 61 -1.13 11.14 -19.38
CA PHE A 61 -0.10 10.13 -19.56
C PHE A 61 1.24 10.78 -19.86
N ASP A 62 1.29 11.63 -20.89
CA ASP A 62 2.52 12.31 -21.27
C ASP A 62 3.07 13.16 -20.12
N LEU A 63 2.20 13.88 -19.44
CA LEU A 63 2.59 14.76 -18.35
C LEU A 63 3.25 14.00 -17.19
N VAL A 64 2.62 12.93 -16.73
CA VAL A 64 3.12 12.19 -15.57
C VAL A 64 4.34 11.34 -15.90
N ILE A 65 4.42 10.78 -17.11
CA ILE A 65 5.59 10.01 -17.54
C ILE A 65 6.83 10.91 -17.64
N ILE A 66 6.68 12.10 -18.19
CA ILE A 66 7.78 13.07 -18.26
C ILE A 66 8.24 13.49 -16.87
N ALA A 67 7.30 13.59 -15.92
CA ALA A 67 7.61 13.94 -14.53
C ALA A 67 8.30 12.82 -13.74
N GLY A 68 8.31 11.59 -14.30
CA GLY A 68 8.99 10.46 -13.68
C GLY A 68 8.07 9.34 -13.19
N ALA A 69 6.78 9.42 -13.46
CA ALA A 69 5.86 8.34 -13.08
C ALA A 69 6.15 7.08 -13.89
N GLU A 70 5.86 5.93 -13.29
CA GLU A 70 6.06 4.63 -13.94
C GLU A 70 4.82 4.17 -14.68
N ASP A 71 3.65 4.54 -14.19
CA ASP A 71 2.39 4.07 -14.76
C ASP A 71 1.24 5.01 -14.39
N ILE A 72 0.20 4.98 -15.20
CA ILE A 72 -1.07 5.66 -14.91
C ILE A 72 -2.22 4.73 -15.34
N GLU A 73 -3.19 4.57 -14.46
CA GLU A 73 -4.39 3.78 -14.73
C GLU A 73 -5.62 4.64 -14.57
N GLU A 74 -6.57 4.46 -15.48
CA GLU A 74 -7.88 5.10 -15.39
C GLU A 74 -8.83 4.18 -14.62
N TYR A 75 -9.58 4.77 -13.69
CA TYR A 75 -10.61 4.02 -12.97
C TYR A 75 -11.80 4.94 -12.71
N ASP A 76 -12.99 4.37 -12.69
CA ASP A 76 -14.26 5.09 -12.44
C ASP A 76 -14.23 6.58 -12.81
N ASP A 77 -14.03 7.46 -11.83
CA ASP A 77 -14.06 8.90 -12.02
C ASP A 77 -12.67 9.57 -11.95
N GLY A 78 -11.62 8.78 -12.02
CA GLY A 78 -10.29 9.37 -11.83
C GLY A 78 -9.16 8.50 -12.32
N TYR A 79 -7.98 8.77 -11.77
CA TYR A 79 -6.75 8.15 -12.19
C TYR A 79 -5.91 7.75 -10.99
N ILE A 80 -5.11 6.68 -11.17
CA ILE A 80 -4.12 6.25 -10.19
C ILE A 80 -2.77 6.27 -10.89
N VAL A 81 -1.83 7.03 -10.33
CA VAL A 81 -0.46 7.13 -10.83
C VAL A 81 0.48 6.45 -9.87
N THR A 82 1.35 5.60 -10.39
CA THR A 82 2.41 4.95 -9.62
C THR A 82 3.75 5.60 -9.97
N THR A 83 4.53 5.94 -8.96
CA THR A 83 5.82 6.61 -9.11
C THR A 83 6.90 5.91 -8.29
N PRO A 84 8.19 6.10 -8.65
CA PRO A 84 9.25 5.83 -7.68
C PRO A 84 8.97 6.66 -6.42
N PHE A 85 9.23 6.09 -5.24
CA PHE A 85 8.92 6.79 -4.00
C PHE A 85 9.56 8.17 -3.94
N GLU A 86 10.81 8.28 -4.41
CA GLU A 86 11.59 9.52 -4.37
C GLU A 86 10.98 10.64 -5.22
N LEU A 87 10.18 10.29 -6.22
CA LEU A 87 9.56 11.24 -7.15
C LEU A 87 8.10 11.54 -6.83
N LEU A 88 7.57 10.95 -5.76
CA LEU A 88 6.16 11.11 -5.41
C LEU A 88 5.73 12.57 -5.32
N MET A 89 6.48 13.39 -4.59
CA MET A 89 6.13 14.79 -4.38
C MET A 89 6.28 15.64 -5.65
N GLU A 90 7.25 15.31 -6.49
CA GLU A 90 7.46 16.02 -7.76
C GLU A 90 6.32 15.74 -8.74
N VAL A 91 5.91 14.47 -8.85
CA VAL A 91 4.80 14.09 -9.73
C VAL A 91 3.50 14.69 -9.21
N ARG A 92 3.27 14.65 -7.90
CA ARG A 92 2.11 15.27 -7.29
C ARG A 92 2.01 16.76 -7.64
N LYS A 93 3.13 17.48 -7.52
CA LYS A 93 3.17 18.91 -7.82
C LYS A 93 2.77 19.20 -9.27
N VAL A 94 3.30 18.41 -10.21
CA VAL A 94 2.98 18.56 -11.63
C VAL A 94 1.47 18.37 -11.87
N ILE A 95 0.88 17.37 -11.24
CA ILE A 95 -0.57 17.10 -11.35
C ILE A 95 -1.38 18.25 -10.76
N GLU A 96 -1.01 18.74 -9.60
CA GLU A 96 -1.70 19.86 -8.94
C GLU A 96 -1.64 21.14 -9.79
N GLU A 97 -0.52 21.42 -10.41
CA GLU A 97 -0.33 22.62 -11.24
C GLU A 97 -1.24 22.63 -12.46
N LYS A 98 -1.74 21.47 -12.89
CA LYS A 98 -2.69 21.36 -14.00
C LYS A 98 -4.15 21.45 -13.56
N GLY A 99 -4.38 21.71 -12.29
CA GLY A 99 -5.74 21.90 -11.76
C GLY A 99 -6.46 20.62 -11.40
N CYS A 100 -5.78 19.49 -11.40
CA CYS A 100 -6.37 18.22 -10.98
C CYS A 100 -6.59 18.20 -9.47
N VAL A 101 -7.64 17.51 -9.02
CA VAL A 101 -7.96 17.39 -7.60
C VAL A 101 -7.32 16.13 -7.05
N ILE A 102 -6.36 16.29 -6.15
CA ILE A 102 -5.66 15.17 -5.51
C ILE A 102 -6.53 14.60 -4.39
N LYS A 103 -6.89 13.33 -4.49
CA LYS A 103 -7.64 12.64 -3.44
C LYS A 103 -6.71 12.05 -2.40
N SER A 104 -5.60 11.47 -2.83
CA SER A 104 -4.57 10.99 -1.93
C SER A 104 -3.23 10.93 -2.65
N ALA A 105 -2.15 11.09 -1.89
CA ALA A 105 -0.79 10.95 -2.39
C ALA A 105 0.04 10.40 -1.24
N ASP A 106 0.43 9.13 -1.33
CA ASP A 106 1.14 8.46 -0.26
C ASP A 106 1.97 7.31 -0.85
N TYR A 107 2.77 6.70 0.00
CA TYR A 107 3.54 5.54 -0.44
C TYR A 107 2.74 4.25 -0.25
N GLU A 108 3.13 3.24 -0.99
CA GLU A 108 2.67 1.88 -0.82
C GLU A 108 3.85 0.92 -0.88
N MET A 109 3.69 -0.22 -0.23
CA MET A 109 4.64 -1.32 -0.32
C MET A 109 4.04 -2.37 -1.24
N LEU A 110 4.55 -2.44 -2.46
CA LEU A 110 4.06 -3.38 -3.46
C LEU A 110 4.91 -4.65 -3.43
N SER A 111 4.26 -5.80 -3.33
CA SER A 111 4.99 -7.07 -3.30
C SER A 111 5.61 -7.36 -4.66
N LYS A 112 6.83 -7.86 -4.62
CA LYS A 112 7.55 -8.28 -5.84
C LYS A 112 6.98 -9.58 -6.40
N THR A 113 6.43 -10.41 -5.51
CA THR A 113 5.76 -11.66 -5.87
C THR A 113 4.52 -11.84 -5.01
N SER A 114 3.47 -12.43 -5.60
CA SER A 114 2.25 -12.74 -4.88
C SER A 114 2.33 -14.13 -4.27
N GLN A 115 1.72 -14.31 -3.11
CA GLN A 115 1.54 -15.63 -2.51
C GLN A 115 0.07 -16.01 -2.64
N LYS A 116 -0.21 -16.97 -3.54
CA LYS A 116 -1.57 -17.46 -3.74
C LYS A 116 -1.90 -18.53 -2.71
N LEU A 117 -3.09 -18.41 -2.12
CA LEU A 117 -3.61 -19.40 -1.20
C LEU A 117 -5.01 -19.80 -1.62
N GLU A 118 -5.36 -21.06 -1.34
CA GLU A 118 -6.74 -21.52 -1.48
C GLU A 118 -7.63 -20.73 -0.51
N ARG A 119 -8.89 -20.56 -0.87
CA ARG A 119 -9.84 -19.77 -0.07
C ARG A 119 -9.88 -20.22 1.40
N SER A 120 -9.87 -21.53 1.65
CA SER A 120 -9.90 -22.06 3.02
C SER A 120 -8.68 -21.70 3.84
N LYS A 121 -7.50 -21.64 3.20
CA LYS A 121 -6.26 -21.27 3.88
C LYS A 121 -6.13 -19.75 4.02
N SER A 122 -6.65 -18.99 3.06
CA SER A 122 -6.59 -17.53 3.08
C SER A 122 -7.50 -16.94 4.15
N GLU A 123 -8.52 -17.67 4.60
CA GLU A 123 -9.46 -17.19 5.61
C GLU A 123 -8.78 -16.76 6.91
N LYS A 124 -7.81 -17.54 7.39
CA LYS A 124 -7.05 -17.19 8.58
C LYS A 124 -6.24 -15.91 8.38
N VAL A 125 -5.63 -15.77 7.20
CA VAL A 125 -4.86 -14.58 6.87
C VAL A 125 -5.77 -13.36 6.78
N ILE A 126 -6.92 -13.49 6.14
CA ILE A 126 -7.91 -12.40 6.04
C ILE A 126 -8.39 -11.99 7.43
N ASN A 127 -8.66 -12.95 8.31
CA ASN A 127 -9.08 -12.65 9.68
C ASN A 127 -7.98 -11.92 10.46
N LEU A 128 -6.73 -12.30 10.24
CA LEU A 128 -5.60 -11.60 10.84
C LEU A 128 -5.51 -10.16 10.32
N LEU A 129 -5.62 -9.96 9.00
CA LEU A 129 -5.58 -8.63 8.40
C LEU A 129 -6.71 -7.76 8.95
N THR A 130 -7.91 -8.30 9.06
CA THR A 130 -9.06 -7.58 9.63
C THR A 130 -8.80 -7.19 11.09
N SER A 131 -8.26 -8.11 11.88
CA SER A 131 -7.90 -7.83 13.26
C SER A 131 -6.86 -6.73 13.38
N LEU A 132 -5.85 -6.73 12.50
CA LEU A 132 -4.81 -5.70 12.49
C LEU A 132 -5.38 -4.35 12.09
N GLU A 133 -6.27 -4.30 11.09
CA GLU A 133 -6.91 -3.06 10.67
C GLU A 133 -7.73 -2.42 11.77
N ASN A 134 -8.31 -3.24 12.66
CA ASN A 134 -9.11 -2.75 13.78
C ASN A 134 -8.28 -2.26 14.94
N ASN A 135 -6.97 -2.44 14.92
CA ASN A 135 -6.09 -1.93 15.97
C ASN A 135 -5.83 -0.45 15.74
N ASP A 136 -6.12 0.38 16.73
CA ASP A 136 -6.01 1.84 16.65
C ASP A 136 -4.59 2.33 16.33
N ASP A 137 -3.57 1.57 16.70
CA ASP A 137 -2.18 1.94 16.49
C ASP A 137 -1.69 1.58 15.06
N VAL A 138 -2.41 0.74 14.34
CA VAL A 138 -2.03 0.35 12.98
C VAL A 138 -2.43 1.45 12.00
N ASN A 139 -1.43 2.03 11.34
CA ASN A 139 -1.61 3.10 10.37
C ASN A 139 -1.75 2.57 8.97
N LYS A 140 -0.86 1.66 8.57
CA LYS A 140 -0.87 1.05 7.24
C LYS A 140 -0.60 -0.43 7.34
N LEU A 141 -1.15 -1.17 6.39
CA LEU A 141 -1.06 -2.63 6.36
C LEU A 141 -0.87 -3.07 4.91
N PHE A 142 0.16 -3.88 4.67
CA PHE A 142 0.49 -4.40 3.34
C PHE A 142 0.69 -5.90 3.40
N SER A 143 0.30 -6.61 2.35
CA SER A 143 0.42 -8.05 2.28
C SER A 143 0.65 -8.50 0.85
N ASN A 144 1.30 -9.65 0.68
CA ASN A 144 1.47 -10.27 -0.62
C ASN A 144 0.44 -11.39 -0.87
N LEU A 145 -0.62 -11.44 -0.08
CA LEU A 145 -1.67 -12.44 -0.27
C LEU A 145 -2.44 -12.20 -1.57
N GLU A 146 -2.62 -13.28 -2.33
CA GLU A 146 -3.50 -13.31 -3.49
C GLU A 146 -4.45 -14.49 -3.31
N ILE A 147 -5.75 -14.26 -3.40
CA ILE A 147 -6.77 -15.30 -3.21
C ILE A 147 -7.09 -15.92 -4.56
N GLU A 148 -7.08 -17.23 -4.62
CA GLU A 148 -7.48 -17.96 -5.81
C GLU A 148 -8.99 -17.91 -6.03
#